data_24804458c49b43d730a6f6324850c21c
#
_entry.id   24804458c49b43d730a6f6324850c21c
#
_cell.length_a   1.000
_cell.length_b   1.000
_cell.length_c   1.000
_cell.angle_alpha   90.00
_cell.angle_beta   90.00
_cell.angle_gamma   90.00
#
_symmetry.space_group_name_H-M   'P 1'
#
loop_
_entity.id
_entity.type
_entity.pdbx_description
1 polymer ?
#
loop_
_entity_poly.entity_id
_entity_poly.type
_entity_poly.pdbx_seq_one_letter_code
_entity_poly.pdbx_strand_id
1 'polypeptide(L)'
;MTTELSDARRNLADTQAELRAASDAQAKVHAHREKLFAVGKRHADLRTQFEQAQQAHSQALVAWASAGAEGDAPPAPAAIEKLARDVAAAERSASAADQAARDFQGDVDKAAQVCADALQRLRDARRAVVAEIAIPLIAEYRAAKATAEALLQHVFGLQYIARELAVEVPSIGTLTGSISAAMNFHPVLVPGGAQHSRDCWKNLVTALFDDPSAELGPAPNVIDPHAHLQKPVA
;
A
#
# COMPACT_ATOMS: atom_id res chain seq x y z
N MET A 1 12.26 -19.81 -22.92
CA MET A 1 10.80 -19.79 -23.19
C MET A 1 10.24 -18.61 -22.40
N THR A 2 9.87 -17.53 -23.06
CA THR A 2 9.19 -16.41 -22.43
C THR A 2 7.75 -16.84 -22.16
N THR A 3 7.42 -17.09 -20.90
CA THR A 3 6.05 -17.38 -20.49
C THR A 3 5.23 -16.11 -20.78
N GLU A 4 4.30 -16.17 -21.72
CA GLU A 4 3.38 -15.05 -21.95
C GLU A 4 2.57 -14.81 -20.67
N LEU A 5 2.58 -13.56 -20.21
CA LEU A 5 1.79 -13.15 -19.07
C LEU A 5 0.29 -13.30 -19.41
N SER A 6 -0.49 -13.74 -18.44
CA SER A 6 -1.96 -13.75 -18.57
C SER A 6 -2.52 -12.33 -18.76
N ASP A 7 -3.75 -12.22 -19.24
CA ASP A 7 -4.43 -10.92 -19.41
C ASP A 7 -4.53 -10.16 -18.10
N ALA A 8 -4.79 -10.85 -16.98
CA ALA A 8 -4.86 -10.23 -15.66
C ALA A 8 -3.49 -9.65 -15.23
N ARG A 9 -2.40 -10.36 -15.53
CA ARG A 9 -1.04 -9.91 -15.21
C ARG A 9 -0.58 -8.77 -16.12
N ARG A 10 -0.98 -8.78 -17.40
CA ARG A 10 -0.75 -7.66 -18.32
C ARG A 10 -1.46 -6.41 -17.84
N ASN A 11 -2.76 -6.53 -17.50
CA ASN A 11 -3.54 -5.43 -16.94
C ASN A 11 -2.94 -4.89 -15.63
N LEU A 12 -2.38 -5.77 -14.79
CA LEU A 12 -1.70 -5.33 -13.57
C LEU A 12 -0.44 -4.51 -13.90
N ALA A 13 0.36 -4.92 -14.88
CA ALA A 13 1.54 -4.17 -15.32
C ALA A 13 1.16 -2.78 -15.88
N ASP A 14 0.10 -2.72 -16.69
CA ASP A 14 -0.40 -1.46 -17.25
C ASP A 14 -0.90 -0.51 -16.16
N THR A 15 -1.68 -1.01 -15.20
CA THR A 15 -2.16 -0.18 -14.08
C THR A 15 -1.05 0.27 -13.13
N GLN A 16 0.03 -0.49 -12.99
CA GLN A 16 1.23 -0.04 -12.29
C GLN A 16 1.91 1.12 -13.01
N ALA A 17 2.03 1.04 -14.33
CA ALA A 17 2.61 2.12 -15.14
C ALA A 17 1.73 3.39 -15.06
N GLU A 18 0.40 3.25 -15.13
CA GLU A 18 -0.55 4.36 -14.95
C GLU A 18 -0.41 5.02 -13.58
N LEU A 19 -0.30 4.25 -12.50
CA LEU A 19 -0.13 4.81 -11.16
C LEU A 19 1.19 5.58 -11.03
N ARG A 20 2.29 5.06 -11.59
CA ARG A 20 3.58 5.76 -11.60
C ARG A 20 3.46 7.10 -12.34
N ALA A 21 2.86 7.10 -13.53
CA ALA A 21 2.66 8.31 -14.30
C ALA A 21 1.77 9.34 -13.57
N ALA A 22 0.69 8.88 -12.93
CA ALA A 22 -0.20 9.74 -12.13
C ALA A 22 0.51 10.33 -10.91
N SER A 23 1.32 9.52 -10.20
CA SER A 23 2.11 9.96 -9.05
C SER A 23 3.17 11.00 -9.46
N ASP A 24 3.86 10.79 -10.58
CA ASP A 24 4.84 11.74 -11.12
C ASP A 24 4.17 13.06 -11.52
N ALA A 25 2.98 12.99 -12.13
CA ALA A 25 2.20 14.18 -12.48
C ALA A 25 1.77 14.94 -11.22
N GLN A 26 1.27 14.26 -10.20
CA GLN A 26 0.90 14.85 -8.91
C GLN A 26 2.11 15.51 -8.22
N ALA A 27 3.26 14.84 -8.22
CA ALA A 27 4.49 15.40 -7.64
C ALA A 27 4.93 16.71 -8.34
N LYS A 28 4.80 16.78 -9.68
CA LYS A 28 5.09 18.00 -10.45
C LYS A 28 4.14 19.14 -10.07
N VAL A 29 2.86 18.84 -9.90
CA VAL A 29 1.84 19.81 -9.49
C VAL A 29 2.15 20.33 -8.08
N HIS A 30 2.48 19.45 -7.13
CA HIS A 30 2.88 19.86 -5.79
C HIS A 30 4.16 20.70 -5.79
N ALA A 31 5.18 20.31 -6.55
CA ALA A 31 6.41 21.08 -6.67
C ALA A 31 6.17 22.49 -7.26
N HIS A 32 5.22 22.64 -8.17
CA HIS A 32 4.82 23.95 -8.68
C HIS A 32 4.14 24.79 -7.58
N ARG A 33 3.20 24.21 -6.84
CA ARG A 33 2.53 24.87 -5.72
C ARG A 33 3.52 25.33 -4.65
N GLU A 34 4.50 24.52 -4.30
CA GLU A 34 5.57 24.87 -3.34
C GLU A 34 6.37 26.11 -3.79
N LYS A 35 6.65 26.24 -5.10
CA LYS A 35 7.31 27.43 -5.64
C LYS A 35 6.46 28.69 -5.46
N LEU A 36 5.15 28.60 -5.62
CA LEU A 36 4.24 29.72 -5.37
C LEU A 36 4.24 30.13 -3.90
N PHE A 37 4.20 29.17 -2.98
CA PHE A 37 4.28 29.46 -1.54
C PHE A 37 5.63 30.05 -1.11
N ALA A 38 6.74 29.67 -1.76
CA ALA A 38 8.05 30.22 -1.47
C ALA A 38 8.12 31.74 -1.75
N VAL A 39 7.33 32.25 -2.70
CA VAL A 39 7.23 33.68 -2.97
C VAL A 39 6.59 34.42 -1.78
N GLY A 40 5.50 33.90 -1.23
CA GLY A 40 4.85 34.45 -0.03
C GLY A 40 5.79 34.45 1.18
N LYS A 41 6.52 33.36 1.40
CA LYS A 41 7.51 33.25 2.48
C LYS A 41 8.60 34.30 2.34
N ARG A 42 9.13 34.50 1.14
CA ARG A 42 10.15 35.55 0.89
C ARG A 42 9.62 36.95 1.22
N HIS A 43 8.37 37.25 0.90
CA HIS A 43 7.74 38.52 1.28
C HIS A 43 7.67 38.69 2.80
N ALA A 44 7.22 37.65 3.53
CA ALA A 44 7.16 37.67 4.99
C ALA A 44 8.55 37.90 5.62
N ASP A 45 9.58 37.21 5.10
CA ASP A 45 10.96 37.34 5.58
C ASP A 45 11.49 38.80 5.35
N LEU A 46 11.26 39.38 4.18
CA LEU A 46 11.66 40.76 3.88
C LEU A 46 10.92 41.78 4.76
N ARG A 47 9.63 41.58 5.01
CA ARG A 47 8.83 42.42 5.90
C ARG A 47 9.37 42.37 7.33
N THR A 48 9.69 41.20 7.85
CA THR A 48 10.31 41.07 9.17
C THR A 48 11.66 41.79 9.26
N GLN A 49 12.50 41.68 8.25
CA GLN A 49 13.78 42.44 8.19
C GLN A 49 13.57 43.94 8.17
N PHE A 50 12.59 44.42 7.41
CA PHE A 50 12.24 45.84 7.36
C PHE A 50 11.73 46.35 8.71
N GLU A 51 10.84 45.65 9.37
CA GLU A 51 10.31 46.00 10.69
C GLU A 51 11.43 46.03 11.76
N GLN A 52 12.34 45.06 11.74
CA GLN A 52 13.51 45.05 12.62
C GLN A 52 14.46 46.26 12.36
N ALA A 53 14.71 46.60 11.09
CA ALA A 53 15.55 47.72 10.74
C ALA A 53 14.90 49.07 11.17
N GLN A 54 13.60 49.23 11.01
CA GLN A 54 12.86 50.38 11.48
C GLN A 54 12.90 50.52 13.00
N GLN A 55 12.70 49.41 13.71
CA GLN A 55 12.75 49.38 15.17
C GLN A 55 14.15 49.78 15.69
N ALA A 56 15.20 49.23 15.08
CA ALA A 56 16.59 49.61 15.44
C ALA A 56 16.86 51.09 15.23
N HIS A 57 16.40 51.68 14.11
CA HIS A 57 16.53 53.10 13.86
C HIS A 57 15.73 53.95 14.84
N SER A 58 14.49 53.55 15.14
CA SER A 58 13.68 54.23 16.17
C SER A 58 14.35 54.22 17.56
N GLN A 59 14.96 53.10 17.95
CA GLN A 59 15.72 53.01 19.21
C GLN A 59 16.94 53.95 19.19
N ALA A 60 17.65 54.06 18.07
CA ALA A 60 18.77 54.97 17.92
C ALA A 60 18.33 56.44 18.07
N LEU A 61 17.19 56.81 17.50
CA LEU A 61 16.60 58.15 17.64
C LEU A 61 16.19 58.45 19.10
N VAL A 62 15.57 57.46 19.79
CA VAL A 62 15.22 57.60 21.21
C VAL A 62 16.47 57.76 22.06
N ALA A 63 17.52 56.99 21.81
CA ALA A 63 18.80 57.10 22.53
C ALA A 63 19.43 58.46 22.32
N TRP A 64 19.47 58.98 21.10
CA TRP A 64 19.96 60.32 20.78
C TRP A 64 19.15 61.39 21.51
N ALA A 65 17.81 61.35 21.45
CA ALA A 65 16.94 62.30 22.15
C ALA A 65 17.16 62.24 23.68
N SER A 66 17.32 61.05 24.26
CA SER A 66 17.55 60.87 25.72
C SER A 66 18.94 61.38 26.13
N ALA A 67 19.90 61.43 25.26
CA ALA A 67 21.24 62.02 25.47
C ALA A 67 21.27 63.55 25.40
N GLY A 68 20.12 64.19 25.24
CA GLY A 68 20.01 65.66 25.20
C GLY A 68 19.88 66.22 23.81
N ALA A 69 19.78 65.42 22.78
CA ALA A 69 19.64 65.80 21.35
C ALA A 69 20.79 66.73 20.84
N GLU A 70 22.00 66.59 21.39
CA GLU A 70 23.15 67.26 20.97
C GLU A 70 23.68 66.72 19.63
N GLY A 71 23.91 67.64 18.66
CA GLY A 71 24.34 67.31 17.30
C GLY A 71 23.18 66.87 16.37
N ASP A 72 23.52 66.43 15.18
CA ASP A 72 22.51 65.99 14.18
C ASP A 72 21.87 64.67 14.57
N ALA A 73 20.55 64.58 14.34
CA ALA A 73 19.82 63.31 14.54
C ALA A 73 20.39 62.18 13.66
N PRO A 74 20.44 60.94 14.14
CA PRO A 74 20.90 59.79 13.34
C PRO A 74 20.12 59.70 12.01
N PRO A 75 20.79 59.76 10.87
CA PRO A 75 20.11 59.69 9.56
C PRO A 75 19.47 58.28 9.41
N ALA A 76 18.36 58.25 8.71
CA ALA A 76 17.74 56.95 8.36
C ALA A 76 18.74 56.13 7.51
N PRO A 77 19.05 54.89 7.93
CA PRO A 77 19.93 54.04 7.15
C PRO A 77 19.40 53.83 5.74
N ALA A 78 20.22 54.00 4.71
CA ALA A 78 19.86 53.76 3.31
C ALA A 78 19.33 52.31 3.08
N ALA A 79 19.70 51.41 3.96
CA ALA A 79 19.19 50.03 4.00
C ALA A 79 17.66 49.95 4.23
N ILE A 80 17.08 50.86 5.04
CA ILE A 80 15.64 50.92 5.30
C ILE A 80 14.88 51.29 4.03
N GLU A 81 15.34 52.27 3.28
CA GLU A 81 14.71 52.66 2.00
C GLU A 81 14.80 51.54 0.95
N LYS A 82 15.93 50.83 0.92
CA LYS A 82 16.08 49.64 0.06
C LYS A 82 15.12 48.54 0.45
N LEU A 83 15.07 48.20 1.74
CA LEU A 83 14.15 47.18 2.25
C LEU A 83 12.67 47.54 2.00
N ALA A 84 12.30 48.84 2.15
CA ALA A 84 10.94 49.28 1.84
C ALA A 84 10.56 49.03 0.37
N ARG A 85 11.49 49.32 -0.55
CA ARG A 85 11.28 49.03 -1.99
C ARG A 85 11.22 47.53 -2.27
N ASP A 86 12.09 46.75 -1.65
CA ASP A 86 12.13 45.29 -1.82
C ASP A 86 10.85 44.62 -1.24
N VAL A 87 10.34 45.08 -0.10
CA VAL A 87 9.06 44.64 0.49
C VAL A 87 7.91 44.96 -0.46
N ALA A 88 7.80 46.19 -0.96
CA ALA A 88 6.72 46.57 -1.89
C ALA A 88 6.75 45.78 -3.22
N ALA A 89 7.95 45.45 -3.71
CA ALA A 89 8.10 44.59 -4.88
C ALA A 89 7.71 43.14 -4.58
N ALA A 90 8.14 42.63 -3.42
CA ALA A 90 7.81 41.26 -2.97
C ALA A 90 6.31 41.08 -2.66
N GLU A 91 5.63 42.09 -2.10
CA GLU A 91 4.19 42.09 -1.84
C GLU A 91 3.38 41.93 -3.14
N ARG A 92 3.74 42.65 -4.19
CA ARG A 92 3.08 42.50 -5.50
C ARG A 92 3.28 41.08 -6.07
N SER A 93 4.50 40.56 -5.93
CA SER A 93 4.81 39.20 -6.38
C SER A 93 4.07 38.16 -5.54
N ALA A 94 3.96 38.32 -4.22
CA ALA A 94 3.24 37.45 -3.32
C ALA A 94 1.72 37.44 -3.64
N SER A 95 1.13 38.62 -3.85
CA SER A 95 -0.28 38.74 -4.25
C SER A 95 -0.58 38.02 -5.57
N ALA A 96 0.31 38.17 -6.57
CA ALA A 96 0.17 37.42 -7.83
C ALA A 96 0.35 35.93 -7.66
N ALA A 97 1.28 35.49 -6.80
CA ALA A 97 1.49 34.07 -6.48
C ALA A 97 0.31 33.49 -5.73
N ASP A 98 -0.30 34.20 -4.80
CA ASP A 98 -1.51 33.79 -4.08
C ASP A 98 -2.72 33.63 -5.01
N GLN A 99 -2.87 34.54 -5.97
CA GLN A 99 -3.90 34.40 -6.99
C GLN A 99 -3.64 33.18 -7.87
N ALA A 100 -2.41 33.03 -8.37
CA ALA A 100 -2.03 31.85 -9.15
C ALA A 100 -2.20 30.54 -8.36
N ALA A 101 -1.91 30.52 -7.07
CA ALA A 101 -2.11 29.34 -6.22
C ALA A 101 -3.60 28.97 -6.08
N ARG A 102 -4.48 29.96 -6.00
CA ARG A 102 -5.95 29.74 -5.98
C ARG A 102 -6.44 29.19 -7.31
N ASP A 103 -6.03 29.78 -8.41
CA ASP A 103 -6.41 29.32 -9.75
C ASP A 103 -5.89 27.90 -10.02
N PHE A 104 -4.72 27.56 -9.48
CA PHE A 104 -4.09 26.26 -9.62
C PHE A 104 -4.64 25.18 -8.69
N GLN A 105 -5.47 25.52 -7.70
CA GLN A 105 -6.03 24.54 -6.75
C GLN A 105 -6.83 23.45 -7.47
N GLY A 106 -7.59 23.80 -8.50
CA GLY A 106 -8.32 22.85 -9.32
C GLY A 106 -7.44 21.79 -10.01
N ASP A 107 -6.21 22.17 -10.39
CA ASP A 107 -5.26 21.21 -10.98
C ASP A 107 -4.66 20.28 -9.94
N VAL A 108 -4.44 20.80 -8.72
CA VAL A 108 -4.02 19.97 -7.55
C VAL A 108 -5.07 18.91 -7.26
N ASP A 109 -6.35 19.31 -7.19
CA ASP A 109 -7.45 18.41 -6.88
C ASP A 109 -7.65 17.36 -7.99
N LYS A 110 -7.55 17.77 -9.27
CA LYS A 110 -7.60 16.85 -10.41
C LYS A 110 -6.46 15.83 -10.37
N ALA A 111 -5.23 16.29 -10.11
CA ALA A 111 -4.07 15.39 -10.03
C ALA A 111 -4.22 14.38 -8.88
N ALA A 112 -4.72 14.82 -7.73
CA ALA A 112 -5.03 13.94 -6.60
C ALA A 112 -6.10 12.90 -6.96
N GLN A 113 -7.17 13.31 -7.64
CA GLN A 113 -8.23 12.40 -8.08
C GLN A 113 -7.71 11.36 -9.07
N VAL A 114 -6.94 11.78 -10.10
CA VAL A 114 -6.34 10.86 -11.08
C VAL A 114 -5.44 9.82 -10.39
N CYS A 115 -4.65 10.24 -9.40
CA CYS A 115 -3.81 9.33 -8.63
C CYS A 115 -4.66 8.35 -7.79
N ALA A 116 -5.75 8.81 -7.15
CA ALA A 116 -6.66 7.97 -6.40
C ALA A 116 -7.37 6.93 -7.29
N ASP A 117 -7.81 7.34 -8.48
CA ASP A 117 -8.45 6.45 -9.46
C ASP A 117 -7.47 5.41 -10.01
N ALA A 118 -6.23 5.80 -10.29
CA ALA A 118 -5.18 4.86 -10.71
C ALA A 118 -4.85 3.84 -9.60
N LEU A 119 -4.81 4.26 -8.35
CA LEU A 119 -4.63 3.36 -7.21
C LEU A 119 -5.79 2.38 -7.05
N GLN A 120 -7.01 2.81 -7.29
CA GLN A 120 -8.18 1.92 -7.25
C GLN A 120 -8.11 0.87 -8.38
N ARG A 121 -7.80 1.28 -9.62
CA ARG A 121 -7.59 0.35 -10.75
C ARG A 121 -6.50 -0.67 -10.45
N LEU A 122 -5.38 -0.25 -9.86
CA LEU A 122 -4.32 -1.17 -9.44
C LEU A 122 -4.83 -2.20 -8.43
N ARG A 123 -5.63 -1.79 -7.44
CA ARG A 123 -6.23 -2.72 -6.46
C ARG A 123 -7.13 -3.75 -7.13
N ASP A 124 -7.92 -3.34 -8.10
CA ASP A 124 -8.84 -4.23 -8.81
C ASP A 124 -8.07 -5.19 -9.74
N ALA A 125 -7.02 -4.72 -10.43
CA ALA A 125 -6.14 -5.57 -11.22
C ALA A 125 -5.42 -6.63 -10.35
N ARG A 126 -4.96 -6.27 -9.15
CA ARG A 126 -4.38 -7.22 -8.18
C ARG A 126 -5.39 -8.28 -7.74
N ARG A 127 -6.65 -7.88 -7.50
CA ARG A 127 -7.73 -8.83 -7.18
C ARG A 127 -7.97 -9.82 -8.31
N ALA A 128 -7.91 -9.36 -9.57
CA ALA A 128 -8.08 -10.22 -10.73
C ALA A 128 -6.97 -11.29 -10.82
N VAL A 129 -5.70 -10.92 -10.57
CA VAL A 129 -4.58 -11.88 -10.54
C VAL A 129 -4.73 -12.88 -9.40
N VAL A 130 -5.14 -12.42 -8.21
CA VAL A 130 -5.39 -13.32 -7.07
C VAL A 130 -6.53 -14.29 -7.40
N ALA A 131 -7.61 -13.81 -8.03
CA ALA A 131 -8.73 -14.66 -8.46
C ALA A 131 -8.31 -15.69 -9.50
N GLU A 132 -7.48 -15.31 -10.47
CA GLU A 132 -6.91 -16.22 -11.48
C GLU A 132 -6.18 -17.41 -10.85
N ILE A 133 -5.45 -17.19 -9.75
CA ILE A 133 -4.73 -18.25 -9.04
C ILE A 133 -5.68 -19.03 -8.11
N ALA A 134 -6.61 -18.36 -7.44
CA ALA A 134 -7.47 -18.96 -6.44
C ALA A 134 -8.56 -19.87 -7.04
N ILE A 135 -9.14 -19.50 -8.18
CA ILE A 135 -10.26 -20.23 -8.79
C ILE A 135 -9.87 -21.67 -9.14
N PRO A 136 -8.76 -21.95 -9.84
CA PRO A 136 -8.32 -23.32 -10.11
C PRO A 136 -8.08 -24.13 -8.84
N LEU A 137 -7.39 -23.55 -7.84
CA LEU A 137 -7.12 -24.22 -6.57
C LEU A 137 -8.39 -24.62 -5.83
N ILE A 138 -9.41 -23.75 -5.84
CA ILE A 138 -10.72 -24.04 -5.25
C ILE A 138 -11.41 -25.17 -6.01
N ALA A 139 -11.32 -25.18 -7.35
CA ALA A 139 -11.91 -26.22 -8.18
C ALA A 139 -11.24 -27.60 -7.91
N GLU A 140 -9.91 -27.63 -7.85
CA GLU A 140 -9.15 -28.85 -7.50
C GLU A 140 -9.51 -29.37 -6.12
N TYR A 141 -9.57 -28.47 -5.13
CA TYR A 141 -9.99 -28.84 -3.79
C TYR A 141 -11.40 -29.45 -3.77
N ARG A 142 -12.36 -28.85 -4.48
CA ARG A 142 -13.74 -29.37 -4.56
C ARG A 142 -13.79 -30.74 -5.23
N ALA A 143 -13.01 -30.95 -6.30
CA ALA A 143 -12.92 -32.25 -6.96
C ALA A 143 -12.32 -33.32 -6.05
N ALA A 144 -11.21 -33.01 -5.37
CA ALA A 144 -10.58 -33.90 -4.41
C ALA A 144 -11.52 -34.26 -3.26
N LYS A 145 -12.25 -33.27 -2.73
CA LYS A 145 -13.26 -33.50 -1.69
C LYS A 145 -14.37 -34.42 -2.16
N ALA A 146 -14.94 -34.20 -3.33
CA ALA A 146 -15.99 -35.03 -3.89
C ALA A 146 -15.51 -36.47 -4.09
N THR A 147 -14.27 -36.68 -4.53
CA THR A 147 -13.65 -37.99 -4.67
C THR A 147 -13.52 -38.70 -3.31
N ALA A 148 -13.03 -37.95 -2.31
CA ALA A 148 -12.92 -38.49 -0.95
C ALA A 148 -14.29 -38.88 -0.34
N GLU A 149 -15.31 -38.05 -0.56
CA GLU A 149 -16.69 -38.34 -0.13
C GLU A 149 -17.27 -39.59 -0.80
N ALA A 150 -17.04 -39.76 -2.11
CA ALA A 150 -17.47 -40.97 -2.84
C ALA A 150 -16.78 -42.22 -2.32
N LEU A 151 -15.45 -42.16 -2.11
CA LEU A 151 -14.71 -43.31 -1.51
C LEU A 151 -15.22 -43.66 -0.11
N LEU A 152 -15.54 -42.67 0.70
CA LEU A 152 -16.08 -42.86 2.02
C LEU A 152 -17.41 -43.61 1.97
N GLN A 153 -18.29 -43.28 1.04
CA GLN A 153 -19.56 -43.99 0.85
C GLN A 153 -19.34 -45.45 0.46
N HIS A 154 -18.36 -45.76 -0.36
CA HIS A 154 -17.98 -47.16 -0.66
C HIS A 154 -17.47 -47.89 0.58
N VAL A 155 -16.66 -47.26 1.42
CA VAL A 155 -16.16 -47.83 2.68
C VAL A 155 -17.31 -48.11 3.65
N PHE A 156 -18.29 -47.22 3.78
CA PHE A 156 -19.48 -47.46 4.58
C PHE A 156 -20.35 -48.61 4.02
N GLY A 157 -20.51 -48.66 2.70
CA GLY A 157 -21.19 -49.80 2.05
C GLY A 157 -20.50 -51.13 2.34
N LEU A 158 -19.17 -51.15 2.27
CA LEU A 158 -18.38 -52.35 2.58
C LEU A 158 -18.52 -52.74 4.06
N GLN A 159 -18.55 -51.78 4.98
CA GLN A 159 -18.75 -52.02 6.41
C GLN A 159 -20.14 -52.64 6.69
N TYR A 160 -21.18 -52.17 5.97
CA TYR A 160 -22.53 -52.74 6.08
C TYR A 160 -22.55 -54.19 5.62
N ILE A 161 -22.01 -54.50 4.45
CA ILE A 161 -21.94 -55.86 3.90
C ILE A 161 -21.09 -56.78 4.78
N ALA A 162 -19.97 -56.32 5.30
CA ALA A 162 -19.12 -57.09 6.22
C ALA A 162 -19.87 -57.50 7.48
N ARG A 163 -20.73 -56.62 8.03
CA ARG A 163 -21.59 -56.95 9.18
C ARG A 163 -22.65 -57.96 8.85
N GLU A 164 -23.33 -57.83 7.70
CA GLU A 164 -24.35 -58.81 7.28
C GLU A 164 -23.78 -60.20 7.02
N LEU A 165 -22.59 -60.27 6.46
CA LEU A 165 -21.92 -61.54 6.15
C LEU A 165 -21.14 -62.13 7.35
N ALA A 166 -21.15 -61.46 8.51
CA ALA A 166 -20.36 -61.82 9.68
C ALA A 166 -18.85 -61.98 9.38
N VAL A 167 -18.34 -61.22 8.40
CA VAL A 167 -16.93 -61.22 8.04
C VAL A 167 -16.23 -60.10 8.81
N GLU A 168 -15.24 -60.48 9.61
CA GLU A 168 -14.35 -59.49 10.23
C GLU A 168 -13.42 -58.88 9.17
N VAL A 169 -13.66 -57.65 8.79
CA VAL A 169 -12.72 -56.87 7.96
C VAL A 169 -11.83 -56.07 8.91
N PRO A 170 -10.54 -56.49 9.06
CA PRO A 170 -9.64 -55.80 9.96
C PRO A 170 -9.52 -54.31 9.59
N SER A 171 -9.58 -53.43 10.59
CA SER A 171 -9.34 -52.01 10.48
C SER A 171 -10.41 -51.11 9.80
N ILE A 172 -11.54 -51.63 9.30
CA ILE A 172 -12.59 -50.78 8.72
C ILE A 172 -13.17 -49.81 9.77
N GLY A 173 -13.39 -50.27 11.00
CA GLY A 173 -13.90 -49.41 12.07
C GLY A 173 -12.93 -48.24 12.41
N THR A 174 -11.65 -48.56 12.44
CA THR A 174 -10.60 -47.53 12.68
C THR A 174 -10.44 -46.61 11.50
N LEU A 175 -10.50 -47.14 10.28
CA LEU A 175 -10.39 -46.35 9.04
C LEU A 175 -11.59 -45.42 8.88
N THR A 176 -12.82 -45.91 9.10
CA THR A 176 -14.03 -45.06 9.02
C THR A 176 -14.08 -43.99 10.11
N GLY A 177 -13.59 -44.27 11.31
CA GLY A 177 -13.46 -43.29 12.39
C GLY A 177 -12.46 -42.20 12.02
N SER A 178 -11.30 -42.56 11.48
CA SER A 178 -10.26 -41.62 11.06
C SER A 178 -10.69 -40.77 9.85
N ILE A 179 -11.34 -41.40 8.86
CA ILE A 179 -11.84 -40.67 7.68
C ILE A 179 -13.01 -39.76 8.06
N SER A 180 -13.94 -40.24 8.91
CA SER A 180 -15.06 -39.42 9.40
C SER A 180 -14.56 -38.22 10.22
N ALA A 181 -13.55 -38.42 11.06
CA ALA A 181 -12.90 -37.33 11.79
C ALA A 181 -12.19 -36.34 10.83
N ALA A 182 -11.53 -36.85 9.79
CA ALA A 182 -10.91 -36.04 8.77
C ALA A 182 -11.91 -35.28 7.88
N MET A 183 -13.10 -35.89 7.63
CA MET A 183 -14.16 -35.26 6.82
C MET A 183 -15.07 -34.31 7.60
N ASN A 184 -15.20 -34.44 8.92
CA ASN A 184 -15.87 -33.46 9.76
C ASN A 184 -15.06 -32.14 9.90
N PHE A 185 -14.14 -31.96 9.04
CA PHE A 185 -13.38 -30.76 8.79
C PHE A 185 -13.41 -29.69 9.90
N HIS A 186 -12.73 -29.95 10.97
CA HIS A 186 -11.65 -29.03 11.28
C HIS A 186 -10.48 -29.54 10.45
N PRO A 187 -9.92 -28.76 9.52
CA PRO A 187 -8.72 -29.19 8.85
C PRO A 187 -7.74 -29.57 9.96
N VAL A 188 -7.33 -30.84 10.03
CA VAL A 188 -6.13 -31.19 10.79
C VAL A 188 -5.02 -30.52 10.01
N LEU A 189 -4.99 -29.22 10.17
CA LEU A 189 -3.97 -28.40 9.59
C LEU A 189 -2.70 -28.91 10.22
N VAL A 190 -1.79 -29.33 9.37
CA VAL A 190 -0.40 -29.46 9.77
C VAL A 190 -0.10 -28.30 10.70
N PRO A 191 0.42 -28.52 11.92
CA PRO A 191 0.68 -27.44 12.85
C PRO A 191 1.46 -26.33 12.13
N GLY A 192 0.88 -25.13 12.07
CA GLY A 192 1.44 -24.01 11.29
C GLY A 192 1.05 -23.95 9.80
N GLY A 193 0.43 -24.98 9.23
CA GLY A 193 0.11 -25.00 7.78
C GLY A 193 -0.86 -23.91 7.34
N ALA A 194 -1.88 -23.61 8.15
CA ALA A 194 -2.79 -22.50 7.88
C ALA A 194 -2.09 -21.15 7.96
N GLN A 195 -1.18 -20.97 8.90
CA GLN A 195 -0.38 -19.76 9.03
C GLN A 195 0.57 -19.64 7.83
N HIS A 196 1.28 -20.71 7.47
CA HIS A 196 2.14 -20.76 6.30
C HIS A 196 1.37 -20.40 5.01
N SER A 197 0.21 -21.01 4.79
CA SER A 197 -0.63 -20.71 3.63
C SER A 197 -1.09 -19.24 3.62
N ARG A 198 -1.50 -18.73 4.77
CA ARG A 198 -1.85 -17.30 4.91
C ARG A 198 -0.68 -16.38 4.57
N ASP A 199 0.52 -16.72 5.04
CA ASP A 199 1.73 -15.93 4.79
C ASP A 199 2.12 -16.00 3.30
N CYS A 200 1.99 -17.16 2.63
CA CYS A 200 2.20 -17.27 1.18
C CYS A 200 1.25 -16.35 0.40
N TRP A 201 -0.05 -16.35 0.74
CA TRP A 201 -1.01 -15.46 0.09
C TRP A 201 -0.73 -13.97 0.37
N LYS A 202 -0.38 -13.64 1.60
CA LYS A 202 0.00 -12.27 1.98
C LYS A 202 1.23 -11.80 1.21
N ASN A 203 2.24 -12.66 1.10
CA ASN A 203 3.47 -12.35 0.38
C ASN A 203 3.19 -12.18 -1.12
N LEU A 204 2.36 -13.04 -1.74
CA LEU A 204 1.94 -12.86 -3.12
C LEU A 204 1.25 -11.51 -3.33
N VAL A 205 0.24 -11.18 -2.51
CA VAL A 205 -0.48 -9.90 -2.63
C VAL A 205 0.45 -8.71 -2.48
N THR A 206 1.47 -8.81 -1.63
CA THR A 206 2.50 -7.76 -1.46
C THR A 206 3.41 -7.71 -2.67
N ALA A 207 3.92 -8.85 -3.14
CA ALA A 207 4.82 -8.92 -4.30
C ALA A 207 4.16 -8.40 -5.59
N LEU A 208 2.87 -8.69 -5.81
CA LEU A 208 2.10 -8.18 -6.95
C LEU A 208 1.97 -6.65 -6.98
N PHE A 209 2.43 -5.95 -5.94
CA PHE A 209 2.51 -4.50 -5.98
C PHE A 209 3.61 -4.01 -6.91
N ASP A 210 4.74 -4.71 -6.91
CA ASP A 210 5.93 -4.33 -7.68
C ASP A 210 6.20 -5.26 -8.87
N ASP A 211 5.80 -6.53 -8.78
CA ASP A 211 6.05 -7.56 -9.79
C ASP A 211 4.75 -8.28 -10.21
N PRO A 212 4.20 -7.96 -11.41
CA PRO A 212 3.02 -8.64 -11.95
C PRO A 212 3.22 -10.14 -12.23
N SER A 213 4.47 -10.62 -12.29
CA SER A 213 4.81 -12.02 -12.53
C SER A 213 4.92 -12.85 -11.26
N ALA A 214 4.77 -12.24 -10.08
CA ALA A 214 4.88 -12.93 -8.79
C ALA A 214 3.96 -14.16 -8.72
N GLU A 215 4.46 -15.23 -8.13
CA GLU A 215 3.75 -16.50 -7.98
C GLU A 215 3.43 -16.81 -6.54
N LEU A 216 2.39 -17.64 -6.33
CA LEU A 216 2.08 -18.16 -5.00
C LEU A 216 3.21 -19.09 -4.54
N GLY A 217 3.68 -18.89 -3.31
CA GLY A 217 4.66 -19.80 -2.71
C GLY A 217 4.14 -21.24 -2.60
N PRO A 218 5.05 -22.20 -2.40
CA PRO A 218 4.70 -23.61 -2.35
C PRO A 218 3.68 -23.90 -1.25
N ALA A 219 2.78 -24.83 -1.53
CA ALA A 219 1.86 -25.34 -0.51
C ALA A 219 2.64 -25.92 0.69
N PRO A 220 2.11 -25.83 1.92
CA PRO A 220 2.75 -26.47 3.06
C PRO A 220 2.88 -27.96 2.79
N ASN A 221 4.05 -28.54 3.07
CA ASN A 221 4.25 -29.98 2.96
C ASN A 221 3.20 -30.66 3.84
N VAL A 222 2.35 -31.48 3.23
CA VAL A 222 1.44 -32.36 3.96
C VAL A 222 2.33 -33.42 4.62
N ILE A 223 2.53 -33.30 5.92
CA ILE A 223 3.17 -34.38 6.68
C ILE A 223 2.16 -35.53 6.66
N ASP A 224 2.53 -36.64 6.00
CA ASP A 224 1.72 -37.86 6.06
C ASP A 224 1.58 -38.25 7.56
N PRO A 225 0.36 -38.13 8.14
CA PRO A 225 0.15 -38.43 9.56
C PRO A 225 0.45 -39.91 9.87
N HIS A 226 0.62 -40.74 8.85
CA HIS A 226 0.90 -42.18 8.97
C HIS A 226 2.37 -42.53 8.65
N ALA A 227 3.22 -41.58 8.30
CA ALA A 227 4.64 -41.84 8.01
C ALA A 227 5.36 -42.55 9.19
N HIS A 228 4.88 -42.37 10.44
CA HIS A 228 5.41 -43.05 11.61
C HIS A 228 4.95 -44.52 11.74
N LEU A 229 3.89 -44.91 11.02
CA LEU A 229 3.39 -46.30 11.02
C LEU A 229 4.11 -47.17 9.98
N GLN A 230 4.90 -46.59 9.10
CA GLN A 230 5.63 -47.30 8.06
C GLN A 230 7.04 -47.74 8.48
N LYS A 231 7.39 -47.72 9.80
CA LYS A 231 8.65 -48.33 10.23
C LYS A 231 8.60 -49.82 10.00
N PRO A 232 9.48 -50.39 9.18
CA PRO A 232 9.56 -51.83 9.04
C PRO A 232 9.86 -52.42 10.42
N VAL A 233 9.05 -53.37 10.84
CA VAL A 233 9.36 -54.22 11.98
C VAL A 233 10.57 -55.05 11.56
N ALA A 234 11.71 -54.79 12.22
CA ALA A 234 12.95 -55.52 12.03
C ALA A 234 12.86 -56.89 12.67
#